data_ecc9163f93c0b7967cae596d5e728a86
#
_entry.id   ecc9163f93c0b7967cae596d5e728a86
#
_cell.length_a   1.000
_cell.length_b   1.000
_cell.length_c   1.000
_cell.angle_alpha   90.00
_cell.angle_beta   90.00
_cell.angle_gamma   90.00
#
_symmetry.space_group_name_H-M   'P 1'
#
loop_
_entity.id
_entity.type
_entity.pdbx_description
1 polymer ?
#
loop_
_entity_poly.entity_id
_entity_poly.type
_entity_poly.pdbx_seq_one_letter_code
_entity_poly.pdbx_strand_id
1 'polypeptide(L)'
;MSLLATFNEAFQSGDRETMDAMLHDDYRFIPHVGGVTMSKADMLSFAGSDAVRQVNHRILFENDEVAVEHAIVHFTNGSTSEAVLSFHRFEDGKILSTETGATPLSEDYQLIDPHA
;
A
#
# COMPACT_ATOMS: atom_id res chain seq x y z
N MET A 1 14.30 12.02 -1.16
CA MET A 1 13.89 10.97 -0.21
C MET A 1 12.42 10.66 -0.41
N SER A 2 12.07 9.39 -0.52
CA SER A 2 10.67 9.01 -0.75
C SER A 2 9.96 8.72 0.57
N LEU A 3 8.93 9.51 0.88
CA LEU A 3 8.07 9.27 2.03
C LEU A 3 7.40 7.89 1.91
N LEU A 4 6.88 7.59 0.72
CA LEU A 4 6.17 6.34 0.48
C LEU A 4 7.10 5.12 0.60
N ALA A 5 8.31 5.18 0.05
CA ALA A 5 9.27 4.08 0.15
C ALA A 5 9.64 3.80 1.60
N THR A 6 9.86 4.85 2.40
CA THR A 6 10.17 4.71 3.83
C THR A 6 9.00 4.07 4.57
N PHE A 7 7.77 4.49 4.27
CA PHE A 7 6.58 3.91 4.88
C PHE A 7 6.43 2.42 4.52
N ASN A 8 6.60 2.07 3.25
CA ASN A 8 6.47 0.68 2.81
C ASN A 8 7.50 -0.23 3.50
N GLU A 9 8.72 0.25 3.66
CA GLU A 9 9.75 -0.50 4.37
C GLU A 9 9.37 -0.71 5.84
N ALA A 10 8.88 0.32 6.50
CA ALA A 10 8.43 0.23 7.89
C ALA A 10 7.26 -0.74 8.04
N PHE A 11 6.31 -0.70 7.10
CA PHE A 11 5.17 -1.60 7.10
C PHE A 11 5.61 -3.06 7.01
N GLN A 12 6.51 -3.36 6.08
CA GLN A 12 6.97 -4.73 5.86
C GLN A 12 7.82 -5.26 7.03
N SER A 13 8.63 -4.40 7.63
CA SER A 13 9.49 -4.80 8.75
C SER A 13 8.77 -4.82 10.09
N GLY A 14 7.54 -4.30 10.16
CA GLY A 14 6.80 -4.22 11.40
C GLY A 14 7.23 -3.06 12.30
N ASP A 15 7.85 -2.04 11.73
CA ASP A 15 8.31 -0.86 12.46
C ASP A 15 7.14 0.11 12.71
N ARG A 16 6.35 -0.19 13.72
CA ARG A 16 5.15 0.59 14.05
C ARG A 16 5.46 2.02 14.46
N GLU A 17 6.60 2.25 15.10
CA GLU A 17 6.99 3.58 15.54
C GLU A 17 7.19 4.51 14.33
N THR A 18 7.90 4.04 13.31
CA THR A 18 8.09 4.80 12.08
C THR A 18 6.76 5.00 11.36
N MET A 19 5.94 3.96 11.25
CA MET A 19 4.61 4.06 10.62
C MET A 19 3.76 5.10 11.33
N ASP A 20 3.74 5.07 12.67
CA ASP A 20 2.96 6.01 13.47
C ASP A 20 3.38 7.46 13.20
N ALA A 21 4.68 7.70 13.11
CA ALA A 21 5.21 9.03 12.83
C ALA A 21 4.86 9.50 11.41
N MET A 22 4.69 8.59 10.47
CA MET A 22 4.46 8.90 9.05
C MET A 22 2.99 8.98 8.67
N LEU A 23 2.08 8.45 9.49
CA LEU A 23 0.65 8.51 9.22
C LEU A 23 0.03 9.72 9.92
N HIS A 24 -0.77 10.48 9.15
CA HIS A 24 -1.55 11.58 9.71
C HIS A 24 -2.56 11.04 10.72
N ASP A 25 -2.89 11.82 11.75
CA ASP A 25 -3.85 11.38 12.77
C ASP A 25 -5.23 11.08 12.18
N ASP A 26 -5.59 11.77 11.09
CA ASP A 26 -6.86 11.57 10.39
C ASP A 26 -6.74 10.59 9.23
N TYR A 27 -5.68 9.79 9.20
CA TYR A 27 -5.44 8.84 8.11
C TYR A 27 -6.63 7.94 7.84
N ARG A 28 -6.88 7.70 6.55
CA ARG A 28 -7.90 6.74 6.11
C ARG A 28 -7.38 5.88 4.97
N PHE A 29 -7.65 4.60 5.07
CA PHE A 29 -7.44 3.65 3.99
C PHE A 29 -8.80 3.32 3.38
N ILE A 30 -8.95 3.61 2.08
CA ILE A 30 -10.20 3.40 1.34
C ILE A 30 -10.00 2.19 0.44
N PRO A 31 -10.54 1.01 0.79
CA PRO A 31 -10.29 -0.19 0.01
C PRO A 31 -11.07 -0.20 -1.30
N HIS A 32 -10.57 -0.98 -2.26
CA HIS A 32 -11.20 -1.14 -3.56
C HIS A 32 -12.41 -2.09 -3.54
N VAL A 33 -12.57 -2.87 -2.48
CA VAL A 33 -13.76 -3.69 -2.30
C VAL A 33 -14.66 -3.02 -1.29
N GLY A 34 -15.96 -3.23 -1.40
CA GLY A 34 -16.92 -2.68 -0.47
C GLY A 34 -16.57 -3.05 0.96
N GLY A 35 -16.88 -2.18 1.90
CA GLY A 35 -16.62 -2.47 3.28
C GLY A 35 -16.21 -1.26 4.09
N VAL A 36 -15.35 -1.48 5.07
CA VAL A 36 -15.03 -0.51 6.09
C VAL A 36 -13.75 0.25 5.73
N THR A 37 -13.82 1.58 5.79
CA THR A 37 -12.63 2.42 5.73
C THR A 37 -11.79 2.17 6.98
N MET A 38 -10.49 1.97 6.80
CA MET A 38 -9.60 1.72 7.94
C MET A 38 -8.96 3.00 8.44
N SER A 39 -8.80 3.09 9.75
CA SER A 39 -8.15 4.22 10.42
C SER A 39 -6.65 4.00 10.55
N LYS A 40 -5.95 5.03 11.06
CA LYS A 40 -4.53 4.90 11.40
C LYS A 40 -4.27 3.73 12.35
N ALA A 41 -5.09 3.58 13.39
CA ALA A 41 -4.95 2.49 14.35
C ALA A 41 -5.10 1.12 13.68
N ASP A 42 -6.06 1.00 12.76
CA ASP A 42 -6.26 -0.23 12.00
C ASP A 42 -5.03 -0.56 11.14
N MET A 43 -4.48 0.45 10.47
CA MET A 43 -3.31 0.27 9.62
C MET A 43 -2.09 -0.17 10.44
N LEU A 44 -1.88 0.43 11.61
CA LEU A 44 -0.78 0.07 12.49
C LEU A 44 -0.88 -1.39 12.95
N SER A 45 -2.09 -1.90 13.10
CA SER A 45 -2.31 -3.29 13.55
C SER A 45 -1.84 -4.31 12.50
N PHE A 46 -1.69 -3.91 11.23
CA PHE A 46 -1.22 -4.80 10.17
C PHE A 46 0.30 -4.76 9.96
N ALA A 47 1.03 -3.94 10.72
CA ALA A 47 2.48 -3.81 10.57
C ALA A 47 3.18 -5.17 10.72
N GLY A 48 4.01 -5.51 9.73
CA GLY A 48 4.75 -6.77 9.75
C GLY A 48 3.91 -8.01 9.49
N SER A 49 2.65 -7.84 9.08
CA SER A 49 1.76 -8.97 8.77
C SER A 49 2.26 -9.69 7.52
N ASP A 50 2.28 -11.03 7.57
CA ASP A 50 2.60 -11.87 6.41
C ASP A 50 1.33 -12.36 5.69
N ALA A 51 0.17 -11.81 6.01
CA ALA A 51 -1.09 -12.15 5.35
C ALA A 51 -1.09 -11.72 3.87
N VAL A 52 -0.27 -10.72 3.53
CA VAL A 52 -0.18 -10.15 2.18
C VAL A 52 1.29 -10.08 1.79
N ARG A 53 1.60 -10.54 0.57
CA ARG A 53 2.94 -10.43 0.00
C ARG A 53 2.86 -9.62 -1.29
N GLN A 54 3.70 -8.60 -1.40
CA GLN A 54 3.79 -7.78 -2.60
C GLN A 54 4.98 -8.20 -3.46
N VAL A 55 4.78 -8.24 -4.77
CA VAL A 55 5.85 -8.45 -5.74
C VAL A 55 5.75 -7.40 -6.83
N ASN A 56 6.85 -7.15 -7.52
CA ASN A 56 6.92 -6.20 -8.63
C ASN A 56 6.42 -4.81 -8.24
N HIS A 57 6.76 -4.39 -7.03
CA HIS A 57 6.35 -3.09 -6.47
C HIS A 57 7.06 -1.95 -7.17
N ARG A 58 6.31 -0.93 -7.56
CA ARG A 58 6.85 0.27 -8.23
C ARG A 58 6.15 1.52 -7.71
N ILE A 59 6.93 2.54 -7.42
CA ILE A 59 6.40 3.88 -7.19
C ILE A 59 6.38 4.57 -8.55
N LEU A 60 5.18 4.86 -9.06
CA LEU A 60 5.01 5.42 -10.40
C LEU A 60 5.17 6.93 -10.43
N PHE A 61 4.81 7.60 -9.34
CA PHE A 61 4.92 9.05 -9.21
C PHE A 61 4.89 9.41 -7.73
N GLU A 62 5.66 10.42 -7.36
CA GLU A 62 5.60 10.95 -5.99
C GLU A 62 6.08 12.41 -5.98
N ASN A 63 5.32 13.27 -5.28
CA ASN A 63 5.74 14.62 -4.95
C ASN A 63 5.34 14.91 -3.50
N ASP A 64 5.33 16.17 -3.08
CA ASP A 64 5.02 16.54 -1.70
C ASP A 64 3.53 16.41 -1.35
N GLU A 65 2.68 16.24 -2.34
CA GLU A 65 1.23 16.22 -2.16
C GLU A 65 0.60 14.86 -2.40
N VAL A 66 1.13 14.10 -3.35
CA VAL A 66 0.53 12.82 -3.76
C VAL A 66 1.59 11.81 -4.16
N ALA A 67 1.20 10.54 -4.12
CA ALA A 67 2.02 9.46 -4.65
C ALA A 67 1.13 8.38 -5.25
N VAL A 68 1.66 7.69 -6.27
CA VAL A 68 0.98 6.56 -6.92
C VAL A 68 1.95 5.40 -6.98
N GLU A 69 1.49 4.22 -6.56
CA GLU A 69 2.29 3.00 -6.62
C GLU A 69 1.48 1.86 -7.19
N HIS A 70 2.18 0.85 -7.68
CA HIS A 70 1.57 -0.36 -8.22
C HIS A 70 2.32 -1.58 -7.71
N ALA A 71 1.59 -2.63 -7.38
CA ALA A 71 2.17 -3.90 -6.97
C ALA A 71 1.24 -5.05 -7.32
N ILE A 72 1.83 -6.23 -7.47
CA ILE A 72 1.07 -7.47 -7.49
C ILE A 72 0.99 -7.96 -6.05
N VAL A 73 -0.20 -8.29 -5.61
CA VAL A 73 -0.45 -8.68 -4.23
C VAL A 73 -0.91 -10.14 -4.19
N HIS A 74 -0.22 -10.95 -3.41
CA HIS A 74 -0.58 -12.34 -3.15
C HIS A 74 -1.08 -12.45 -1.71
N PHE A 75 -2.21 -13.14 -1.53
CA PHE A 75 -2.78 -13.36 -0.21
C PHE A 75 -2.43 -14.76 0.28
N THR A 76 -1.96 -14.87 1.52
CA THR A 76 -1.55 -16.16 2.09
C THR A 76 -2.72 -17.07 2.44
N ASN A 77 -3.95 -16.52 2.47
CA ASN A 77 -5.17 -17.29 2.74
C ASN A 77 -5.71 -18.04 1.52
N GLY A 78 -5.01 -18.00 0.38
CA GLY A 78 -5.45 -18.67 -0.85
C GLY A 78 -6.40 -17.89 -1.71
N SER A 79 -6.67 -16.64 -1.38
CA SER A 79 -7.48 -15.76 -2.23
C SER A 79 -6.76 -15.45 -3.54
N THR A 80 -7.53 -15.06 -4.55
CA THR A 80 -7.01 -14.66 -5.85
C THR A 80 -6.04 -13.50 -5.72
N SER A 81 -4.88 -13.60 -6.37
CA SER A 81 -3.92 -12.51 -6.45
C SER A 81 -4.50 -11.33 -7.22
N GLU A 82 -4.01 -10.14 -6.93
CA GLU A 82 -4.53 -8.91 -7.53
C GLU A 82 -3.40 -8.01 -7.99
N ALA A 83 -3.66 -7.27 -9.10
CA ALA A 83 -2.84 -6.12 -9.47
C ALA A 83 -3.46 -4.91 -8.81
N VAL A 84 -2.71 -4.22 -7.96
CA VAL A 84 -3.23 -3.13 -7.13
C VAL A 84 -2.54 -1.81 -7.46
N LEU A 85 -3.35 -0.81 -7.80
CA LEU A 85 -2.91 0.57 -7.94
C LEU A 85 -3.34 1.33 -6.69
N SER A 86 -2.40 1.99 -6.03
CA SER A 86 -2.67 2.75 -4.82
C SER A 86 -2.37 4.22 -5.02
N PHE A 87 -3.29 5.07 -4.61
CA PHE A 87 -3.14 6.52 -4.66
C PHE A 87 -3.10 7.05 -3.23
N HIS A 88 -2.06 7.82 -2.93
CA HIS A 88 -1.86 8.38 -1.59
C HIS A 88 -1.89 9.90 -1.64
N ARG A 89 -2.52 10.50 -0.61
CA ARG A 89 -2.45 11.95 -0.39
C ARG A 89 -1.60 12.23 0.83
N PHE A 90 -0.77 13.25 0.72
CA PHE A 90 0.09 13.69 1.82
C PHE A 90 -0.40 15.03 2.35
N GLU A 91 -0.26 15.24 3.66
CA GLU A 91 -0.53 16.51 4.32
C GLU A 91 0.43 16.66 5.49
N ASP A 92 1.04 17.83 5.60
CA ASP A 92 1.99 18.15 6.68
C ASP A 92 3.15 17.15 6.77
N GLY A 93 3.60 16.64 5.62
CA GLY A 93 4.70 15.67 5.57
C GLY A 93 4.31 14.27 6.00
N LYS A 94 3.00 13.98 6.09
CA LYS A 94 2.48 12.67 6.51
C LYS A 94 1.47 12.15 5.50
N ILE A 95 1.25 10.84 5.52
CA ILE A 95 0.27 10.20 4.64
C ILE A 95 -1.11 10.42 5.24
N LEU A 96 -1.96 11.15 4.53
CA LEU A 96 -3.32 11.46 4.96
C LEU A 96 -4.32 10.39 4.55
N SER A 97 -4.19 9.86 3.33
CA SER A 97 -5.12 8.84 2.85
C SER A 97 -4.47 7.93 1.80
N THR A 98 -5.02 6.74 1.69
CA THR A 98 -4.67 5.77 0.65
C THR A 98 -5.97 5.23 0.06
N GLU A 99 -6.07 5.27 -1.27
CA GLU A 99 -7.20 4.68 -1.98
C GLU A 99 -6.67 3.71 -3.01
N THR A 100 -7.28 2.53 -3.10
CA THR A 100 -6.79 1.48 -4.00
C THR A 100 -7.81 1.14 -5.08
N GLY A 101 -7.28 0.74 -6.22
CA GLY A 101 -8.05 0.06 -7.27
C GLY A 101 -7.33 -1.23 -7.60
N ALA A 102 -8.06 -2.32 -7.83
CA ALA A 102 -7.44 -3.60 -8.05
C ALA A 102 -8.14 -4.39 -9.15
N THR A 103 -7.34 -5.23 -9.83
CA THR A 103 -7.83 -6.18 -10.83
C THR A 103 -7.43 -7.57 -10.39
N PRO A 104 -8.39 -8.50 -10.22
CA PRO A 104 -8.06 -9.89 -9.93
C PRO A 104 -7.27 -10.49 -11.10
N LEU A 105 -6.31 -11.35 -10.78
CA LEU A 105 -5.44 -11.99 -11.78
C LEU A 105 -5.84 -13.43 -11.97
N SER A 106 -5.81 -13.91 -13.22
CA SER A 106 -5.95 -15.34 -13.50
C SER A 106 -4.68 -16.08 -13.11
N GLU A 107 -4.76 -17.41 -13.02
CA GLU A 107 -3.57 -18.22 -12.72
C GLU A 107 -2.52 -18.13 -13.82
N ASP A 108 -2.92 -17.72 -15.01
CA ASP A 108 -2.03 -17.65 -16.18
C ASP A 108 -1.44 -16.28 -16.42
N TYR A 109 -1.57 -15.34 -15.48
CA TYR A 109 -1.07 -14.00 -15.69
C TYR A 109 0.45 -13.99 -15.84
N GLN A 110 0.94 -13.04 -16.61
CA GLN A 110 2.36 -12.82 -16.80
C GLN A 110 2.71 -11.42 -16.30
N LEU A 111 3.80 -11.31 -15.53
CA LEU A 111 4.26 -10.01 -15.08
C LEU A 111 4.94 -9.28 -16.23
N ILE A 112 4.63 -7.99 -16.34
CA ILE A 112 5.31 -7.11 -17.27
C ILE A 112 6.57 -6.60 -16.57
N ASP A 113 7.71 -6.67 -17.28
CA ASP A 113 8.92 -6.03 -16.79
C ASP A 113 8.94 -4.60 -17.34
N PRO A 114 8.66 -3.59 -16.50
CA PRO A 114 8.58 -2.21 -16.95
C PRO A 114 9.93 -1.63 -17.34
N HIS A 115 11.02 -2.36 -17.08
CA HIS A 115 12.37 -1.93 -17.41
C HIS A 115 12.98 -2.73 -18.57
N ALA A 116 12.19 -3.61 -19.16
CA ALA A 116 12.63 -4.41 -20.30
C ALA A 116 12.79 -3.54 -21.56
#